data_7f009cf66411ef81c737d7a8aa89ebbb
#
_entry.id   7f009cf66411ef81c737d7a8aa89ebbb
#
_cell.length_a   1.000
_cell.length_b   1.000
_cell.length_c   1.000
_cell.angle_alpha   90.00
_cell.angle_beta   90.00
_cell.angle_gamma   90.00
#
_symmetry.space_group_name_H-M   'P 1'
#
loop_
_entity.id
_entity.type
_entity.pdbx_description
1 polymer ?
#
loop_
_entity_poly.entity_id
_entity_poly.type
_entity_poly.pdbx_seq_one_letter_code
_entity_poly.pdbx_strand_id
1 'polypeptide(L)'
;YLNNIQKQECSSTSEEDLIAKELGLLIDDTVEKMPEQRKKIYILSRNEGLSNEEIATQLNTTKRNVESQLSLALKEIRKTISCFFLSLL
;
A
#
# COMPACT_ATOMS: atom_id res chain seq x y z
N TYR A 1 18.83 20.69 8.69
CA TYR A 1 19.03 20.71 7.87
C TYR A 1 18.94 20.55 7.27
N LEU A 2 18.83 20.27 7.44
CA LEU A 2 19.16 20.17 6.49
C LEU A 2 19.02 19.99 5.98
N ASN A 3 19.08 19.69 6.39
CA ASN A 3 19.41 19.53 5.58
C ASN A 3 19.30 19.20 5.16
N ASN A 4 19.38 18.84 5.47
CA ASN A 4 19.67 18.56 4.69
C ASN A 4 19.60 18.14 4.24
N ILE A 5 19.64 17.86 4.41
CA ILE A 5 19.89 17.44 3.70
C ILE A 5 19.70 17.06 3.22
N GLN A 6 19.80 16.77 3.35
CA GLN A 6 19.92 16.42 2.63
C GLN A 6 19.80 16.01 2.00
N LYS A 7 19.98 15.71 2.09
CA LYS A 7 20.12 15.27 1.28
C LYS A 7 20.14 14.84 0.67
N GLN A 8 20.29 14.61 0.87
CA GLN A 8 20.45 14.11 0.16
C GLN A 8 20.33 13.60 -0.37
N GLU A 9 20.32 13.38 -0.11
CA GLU A 9 20.32 12.80 -0.75
C GLU A 9 20.39 12.43 -1.47
N CYS A 10 20.57 12.22 -1.61
CA CYS A 10 20.57 12.03 -2.41
C CYS A 10 20.81 11.73 -3.09
N SER A 11 20.84 11.76 -2.93
CA SER A 11 21.48 11.59 -3.78
C SER A 11 21.77 10.55 -4.46
N SER A 12 22.38 10.20 -4.56
CA SER A 12 22.55 9.03 -5.33
C SER A 12 21.37 8.12 -5.16
N THR A 13 20.51 8.21 -6.06
CA THR A 13 19.44 7.28 -6.17
C THR A 13 20.06 5.98 -6.61
N SER A 14 20.20 5.08 -5.70
CA SER A 14 20.56 3.73 -6.07
C SER A 14 19.39 3.16 -6.87
N GLU A 15 19.66 2.13 -7.63
CA GLU A 15 18.61 1.45 -8.37
C GLU A 15 17.53 0.95 -7.42
N GLU A 16 17.92 0.60 -6.20
CA GLU A 16 16.98 0.13 -5.18
C GLU A 16 15.95 1.20 -4.81
N ASP A 17 16.40 2.44 -4.66
CA ASP A 17 15.49 3.54 -4.33
C ASP A 17 14.51 3.80 -5.46
N LEU A 18 14.99 3.72 -6.69
CA LEU A 18 14.14 3.92 -7.85
C LEU A 18 13.09 2.82 -7.96
N ILE A 19 13.50 1.58 -7.74
CA ILE A 19 12.58 0.45 -7.79
C ILE A 19 11.54 0.57 -6.69
N ALA A 20 11.94 0.94 -5.48
CA ALA A 20 11.02 1.10 -4.37
C ALA A 20 10.00 2.20 -4.66
N LYS A 21 10.43 3.28 -5.29
CA LYS A 21 9.55 4.38 -5.63
C LYS A 21 8.54 3.96 -6.69
N GLU A 22 8.98 3.27 -7.71
CA GLU A 22 8.09 2.79 -8.76
C GLU A 22 7.10 1.76 -8.22
N LEU A 23 7.56 0.89 -7.34
CA LEU A 23 6.71 -0.10 -6.71
C LEU A 23 5.63 0.57 -5.86
N GLY A 24 6.00 1.63 -5.14
CA GLY A 24 5.05 2.39 -4.34
C GLY A 24 3.96 3.00 -5.20
N LEU A 25 4.34 3.54 -6.36
CA LEU A 25 3.37 4.11 -7.27
C LEU A 25 2.42 3.06 -7.84
N LEU A 26 2.94 1.87 -8.12
CA LEU A 26 2.11 0.77 -8.60
C LEU A 26 1.14 0.30 -7.53
N ILE A 27 1.57 0.24 -6.29
CA ILE A 27 0.71 -0.14 -5.18
C ILE A 27 -0.38 0.90 -5.00
N ASP A 28 -0.03 2.18 -5.06
CA ASP A 28 -1.01 3.27 -4.95
C ASP A 28 -2.05 3.18 -6.05
N ASP A 29 -1.61 2.91 -7.27
CA ASP A 29 -2.53 2.76 -8.40
C ASP A 29 -3.46 1.57 -8.19
N THR A 30 -2.92 0.46 -7.71
CA THR A 30 -3.71 -0.72 -7.43
C THR A 30 -4.78 -0.43 -6.39
N VAL A 31 -4.41 0.30 -5.33
CA VAL A 31 -5.35 0.67 -4.27
C VAL A 31 -6.45 1.57 -4.83
N GLU A 32 -6.08 2.53 -5.68
CA GLU A 32 -7.06 3.43 -6.28
C GLU A 32 -8.10 2.69 -7.12
N LYS A 33 -7.72 1.58 -7.72
CA LYS A 33 -8.62 0.78 -8.56
C LYS A 33 -9.48 -0.19 -7.77
N MET A 34 -9.25 -0.30 -6.48
CA MET A 34 -10.05 -1.20 -5.63
C MET A 34 -11.46 -0.66 -5.41
N PRO A 35 -12.43 -1.58 -5.14
CA PRO A 35 -13.76 -1.12 -4.72
C PRO A 35 -13.65 -0.20 -3.51
N GLU A 36 -14.58 0.72 -3.40
CA GLU A 36 -14.55 1.78 -2.38
C GLU A 36 -14.34 1.24 -0.97
N GLN A 37 -15.11 0.23 -0.58
CA GLN A 37 -15.01 -0.34 0.76
C GLN A 37 -13.65 -0.98 1.01
N ARG A 38 -13.15 -1.75 0.05
CA ARG A 38 -11.84 -2.40 0.18
C ARG A 38 -10.73 -1.37 0.30
N LYS A 39 -10.81 -0.32 -0.52
CA LYS A 39 -9.87 0.77 -0.50
C LYS A 39 -9.84 1.45 0.87
N LYS A 40 -11.00 1.77 1.41
CA LYS A 40 -11.10 2.39 2.72
C LYS A 40 -10.52 1.51 3.82
N ILE A 41 -10.86 0.23 3.78
CA ILE A 41 -10.35 -0.72 4.77
C ILE A 41 -8.83 -0.81 4.70
N TYR A 42 -8.29 -0.89 3.50
CA TYR A 42 -6.85 -0.96 3.33
C TYR A 42 -6.16 0.30 3.86
N ILE A 43 -6.69 1.47 3.53
CA ILE A 43 -6.11 2.74 3.96
C ILE A 43 -6.16 2.86 5.49
N LEU A 44 -7.28 2.52 6.09
CA LEU A 44 -7.43 2.59 7.55
C LEU A 44 -6.46 1.63 8.24
N SER A 45 -6.27 0.45 7.67
CA SER A 45 -5.37 -0.54 8.23
C SER A 45 -3.90 -0.11 8.14
N ARG A 46 -3.51 0.41 6.98
CA ARG A 46 -2.10 0.71 6.72
C ARG A 46 -1.68 2.11 7.15
N ASN A 47 -2.49 3.10 6.84
CA ASN A 47 -2.13 4.49 7.13
C ASN A 47 -2.49 4.91 8.55
N GLU A 48 -3.63 4.43 9.05
CA GLU A 48 -4.09 4.81 10.38
C GLU A 48 -3.69 3.80 11.44
N GLY A 49 -3.26 2.61 11.03
CA GLY A 49 -2.84 1.59 11.98
C GLY A 49 -3.97 1.01 12.82
N LEU A 50 -5.20 1.11 12.36
CA LEU A 50 -6.34 0.60 13.08
C LEU A 50 -6.43 -0.92 13.05
N SER A 51 -6.94 -1.51 14.12
CA SER A 51 -7.18 -2.95 14.15
C SER A 51 -8.41 -3.28 13.32
N ASN A 52 -8.55 -4.56 12.97
CA ASN A 52 -9.71 -5.00 12.19
C ASN A 52 -11.03 -4.70 12.91
N GLU A 53 -11.04 -4.83 14.22
CA GLU A 53 -12.23 -4.51 15.02
C GLU A 53 -12.56 -3.02 14.98
N GLU A 54 -11.54 -2.19 15.06
CA GLU A 54 -11.71 -0.74 14.99
C GLU A 54 -12.24 -0.31 13.63
N ILE A 55 -11.69 -0.90 12.57
CA ILE A 55 -12.13 -0.61 11.21
C ILE A 55 -13.59 -1.03 11.04
N ALA A 56 -13.93 -2.23 11.53
CA ALA A 56 -15.30 -2.74 11.43
C ALA A 56 -16.28 -1.80 12.12
N THR A 57 -15.93 -1.31 13.30
CA THR A 57 -16.77 -0.38 14.03
C THR A 57 -16.92 0.94 13.28
N GLN A 58 -15.81 1.46 12.78
CA GLN A 58 -15.81 2.74 12.07
C GLN A 58 -16.64 2.70 10.79
N LEU A 59 -16.55 1.59 10.06
CA LEU A 59 -17.27 1.44 8.80
C LEU A 59 -18.62 0.75 8.95
N ASN A 60 -19.00 0.47 10.18
CA ASN A 60 -20.28 -0.16 10.48
C ASN A 60 -20.44 -1.50 9.75
N THR A 61 -19.42 -2.33 9.83
CA THR A 61 -19.42 -3.65 9.22
C THR A 61 -18.89 -4.67 10.22
N THR A 62 -18.59 -5.89 9.78
CA THR A 62 -18.13 -6.94 10.67
C THR A 62 -16.61 -7.11 10.55
N LYS A 63 -15.99 -7.58 11.64
CA LYS A 63 -14.56 -7.87 11.63
C LYS A 63 -14.23 -8.89 10.54
N ARG A 64 -15.11 -9.87 10.37
CA ARG A 64 -14.91 -10.89 9.35
C ARG A 64 -14.87 -10.29 7.94
N ASN A 65 -15.76 -9.34 7.67
CA ASN A 65 -15.76 -8.67 6.39
C ASN A 65 -14.47 -7.87 6.19
N VAL A 66 -14.01 -7.20 7.25
CA VAL A 66 -12.75 -6.45 7.19
C VAL A 66 -11.59 -7.38 6.87
N GLU A 67 -11.51 -8.51 7.55
CA GLU A 67 -10.46 -9.50 7.31
C GLU A 67 -10.50 -10.01 5.87
N SER A 68 -11.70 -10.29 5.38
CA SER A 68 -11.89 -10.77 4.02
C SER A 68 -11.44 -9.72 3.00
N GLN A 69 -11.85 -8.47 3.18
CA GLN A 69 -11.48 -7.40 2.26
C GLN A 69 -9.98 -7.12 2.28
N LEU A 70 -9.36 -7.17 3.46
CA LEU A 70 -7.91 -6.98 3.56
C LEU A 70 -7.17 -8.11 2.85
N SER A 71 -7.65 -9.34 3.00
CA SER A 71 -7.06 -10.49 2.34
C SER A 71 -7.09 -10.30 0.82
N LEU A 72 -8.24 -9.85 0.30
CA LEU A 72 -8.38 -9.59 -1.13
C LEU A 72 -7.50 -8.43 -1.59
N ALA A 73 -7.41 -7.38 -0.78
CA ALA A 73 -6.57 -6.23 -1.10
C ALA A 73 -5.11 -6.65 -1.19
N LEU A 74 -4.63 -7.42 -0.22
CA LEU A 74 -3.25 -7.89 -0.22
C LEU A 74 -2.97 -8.82 -1.39
N LYS A 75 -3.96 -9.61 -1.77
CA LYS A 75 -3.83 -10.50 -2.92
C LYS A 75 -3.66 -9.71 -4.20
N GLU A 76 -4.44 -8.64 -4.37
CA GLU A 76 -4.31 -7.78 -5.55
C GLU A 76 -2.97 -7.08 -5.60
N ILE A 77 -2.50 -6.59 -4.44
CA ILE A 77 -1.20 -5.93 -4.37
C ILE A 77 -0.08 -6.92 -4.68
N ARG A 78 -0.19 -8.13 -4.14
CA ARG A 78 0.81 -9.17 -4.38
C ARG A 78 0.89 -9.52 -5.87
N LYS A 79 -0.26 -9.55 -6.53
CA LYS A 79 -0.32 -9.82 -7.96
C LYS A 79 0.36 -8.71 -8.76
N THR A 80 0.12 -7.46 -8.36
CA THR A 80 0.75 -6.31 -9.00
C THR A 80 2.26 -6.36 -8.84
N ILE A 81 2.75 -6.68 -7.65
CA ILE A 81 4.17 -6.79 -7.38
C ILE A 81 4.80 -7.90 -8.22
N SER A 82 4.12 -9.03 -8.31
CA SER A 82 4.60 -10.15 -9.11
C SER A 82 4.75 -9.77 -10.58
N CYS A 83 3.75 -9.09 -11.12
CA CYS A 83 3.80 -8.62 -12.50
C CYS A 83 4.94 -7.63 -12.70
N PHE A 84 5.14 -6.74 -11.72
CA PHE A 84 6.21 -5.75 -11.80
C PHE A 84 7.58 -6.42 -11.88
N PHE A 85 7.82 -7.40 -11.02
CA PHE A 85 9.10 -8.11 -11.01
C PHE A 85 9.30 -8.96 -12.25
N LEU A 86 8.24 -9.53 -12.79
CA LEU A 86 8.33 -10.26 -14.05
C LEU A 86 8.70 -9.35 -15.20
N SER A 87 8.22 -8.12 -15.17
CA SER A 87 8.55 -7.13 -16.21
C SER A 87 10.01 -6.72 -16.17
N LEU A 88 10.64 -6.78 -15.00
CA LEU A 88 12.03 -6.42 -14.85
C LEU A 88 12.98 -7.51 -15.38
N LEU A 89 12.49 -8.73 -15.48
CA LEU A 89 13.29 -9.83 -15.99
C LEU A 89 13.23 -9.89 -17.51
#